data_e8262af7f9347146cefa823a0f2363e8
#
_entry.id   e8262af7f9347146cefa823a0f2363e8
#
_cell.length_a   1.000
_cell.length_b   1.000
_cell.length_c   1.000
_cell.angle_alpha   90.00
_cell.angle_beta   90.00
_cell.angle_gamma   90.00
#
_symmetry.space_group_name_H-M   'P 1'
#
loop_
_entity.id
_entity.type
_entity.pdbx_description
1 polymer ?
#
loop_
_entity_poly.entity_id
_entity_poly.type
_entity_poly.pdbx_seq_one_letter_code
_entity_poly.pdbx_strand_id
1 'polypeptide(L)'
;MDNTRYTAINYKGKREYIWDSKGKYIRHNNEFINTTKTVVVDDNELALKKELQTLLKANPYIKNRVKGIVNIAKKIYYLKVWLLTEANDLTQLKNHERRAFKGYHLDHIAPIIFCFNNQIPPEVAADIRNLRFIPHKKNIKKGGEIDDDGRRIIEEIMKKR
;
A
#
# COMPACT_ATOMS: atom_id res chain seq x y z
N MET A 1 32.12 -5.13 -20.89
CA MET A 1 31.78 -6.02 -19.75
C MET A 1 31.41 -5.13 -18.56
N ASP A 2 30.16 -5.07 -18.24
CA ASP A 2 29.65 -4.13 -17.23
C ASP A 2 29.80 -4.76 -15.84
N ASN A 3 30.87 -4.38 -15.13
CA ASN A 3 31.16 -4.85 -13.77
C ASN A 3 30.41 -3.98 -12.74
N THR A 4 29.11 -4.13 -12.69
CA THR A 4 28.30 -3.44 -11.67
C THR A 4 28.49 -4.12 -10.31
N ARG A 5 29.22 -3.44 -9.41
CA ARG A 5 29.48 -3.91 -8.04
C ARG A 5 28.47 -3.29 -7.09
N TYR A 6 27.87 -4.07 -6.22
CA TYR A 6 26.96 -3.59 -5.16
C TYR A 6 27.66 -3.69 -3.81
N THR A 7 27.67 -2.60 -3.06
CA THR A 7 28.16 -2.57 -1.68
C THR A 7 26.99 -2.40 -0.74
N ALA A 8 26.75 -3.36 0.15
CA ALA A 8 25.82 -3.19 1.24
C ALA A 8 26.61 -2.85 2.52
N ILE A 9 26.32 -1.71 3.12
CA ILE A 9 26.92 -1.30 4.39
C ILE A 9 26.07 -1.90 5.52
N ASN A 10 26.68 -2.72 6.35
CA ASN A 10 26.03 -3.21 7.56
C ASN A 10 25.94 -2.06 8.57
N TYR A 11 24.77 -1.88 9.18
CA TYR A 11 24.48 -0.86 10.20
C TYR A 11 25.46 -0.81 11.40
N LYS A 12 26.25 -1.87 11.62
CA LYS A 12 27.26 -1.94 12.68
C LYS A 12 28.71 -1.71 12.20
N GLY A 13 28.93 -1.32 10.96
CA GLY A 13 30.24 -0.89 10.46
C GLY A 13 31.32 -1.97 10.43
N LYS A 14 31.02 -3.25 10.55
CA LYS A 14 32.02 -4.31 10.74
C LYS A 14 32.15 -5.33 9.62
N ARG A 15 31.29 -5.39 8.62
CA ARG A 15 31.43 -6.30 7.47
C ARG A 15 30.80 -5.72 6.21
N GLU A 16 31.56 -5.59 5.16
CA GLU A 16 31.08 -5.29 3.81
C GLU A 16 30.89 -6.60 3.04
N TYR A 17 29.76 -6.70 2.33
CA TYR A 17 29.46 -7.82 1.45
C TYR A 17 29.39 -7.29 0.02
N ILE A 18 30.06 -7.95 -0.90
CA ILE A 18 30.08 -7.56 -2.31
C ILE A 18 29.32 -8.62 -3.11
N TRP A 19 28.36 -8.18 -3.92
CA TRP A 19 27.62 -9.02 -4.86
C TRP A 19 27.91 -8.59 -6.30
N ASP A 20 27.89 -9.56 -7.23
CA ASP A 20 27.93 -9.26 -8.65
C ASP A 20 26.59 -8.73 -9.17
N SER A 21 26.55 -8.32 -10.44
CA SER A 21 25.33 -7.83 -11.11
C SER A 21 24.19 -8.85 -11.19
N LYS A 22 24.44 -10.12 -10.85
CA LYS A 22 23.48 -11.22 -10.81
C LYS A 22 23.01 -11.55 -9.39
N GLY A 23 23.43 -10.77 -8.40
CA GLY A 23 23.09 -11.00 -6.99
C GLY A 23 23.86 -12.15 -6.33
N LYS A 24 24.96 -12.60 -6.95
CA LYS A 24 25.82 -13.65 -6.38
C LYS A 24 26.87 -13.04 -5.46
N TYR A 25 26.99 -13.59 -4.25
CA TYR A 25 27.99 -13.18 -3.28
C TYR A 25 29.42 -13.48 -3.78
N ILE A 26 30.27 -12.45 -3.77
CA ILE A 26 31.70 -12.57 -4.10
C ILE A 26 32.50 -12.33 -2.81
N ARG A 27 33.17 -13.36 -2.32
CA ARG A 27 34.13 -13.22 -1.21
C ARG A 27 35.43 -12.69 -1.77
N HIS A 28 35.86 -11.50 -1.34
CA HIS A 28 37.20 -10.99 -1.65
C HIS A 28 38.17 -11.31 -0.50
N ASN A 29 39.35 -11.79 -0.84
CA ASN A 29 40.44 -11.99 0.10
C ASN A 29 40.90 -10.63 0.62
N ASN A 30 40.66 -10.33 1.87
CA ASN A 30 41.25 -9.34 2.79
C ASN A 30 41.76 -7.98 2.26
N GLU A 31 41.47 -7.55 1.06
CA GLU A 31 41.77 -6.21 0.59
C GLU A 31 40.51 -5.36 0.54
N PHE A 32 40.49 -4.33 1.38
CA PHE A 32 39.43 -3.33 1.38
C PHE A 32 39.60 -2.42 0.15
N ILE A 33 38.77 -2.62 -0.86
CA ILE A 33 38.63 -1.66 -1.94
C ILE A 33 37.49 -0.73 -1.58
N ASN A 34 37.80 0.51 -1.23
CA ASN A 34 36.83 1.58 -1.05
C ASN A 34 36.15 1.88 -2.40
N THR A 35 35.05 1.20 -2.68
CA THR A 35 34.20 1.58 -3.80
C THR A 35 32.88 2.08 -3.21
N THR A 36 32.78 3.37 -3.00
CA THR A 36 31.51 4.05 -2.81
C THR A 36 30.70 3.88 -4.07
N LYS A 37 29.77 2.92 -4.09
CA LYS A 37 28.76 2.87 -5.12
C LYS A 37 27.59 3.71 -4.64
N THR A 38 27.36 4.81 -5.29
CA THR A 38 26.11 5.53 -5.22
C THR A 38 25.03 4.60 -5.81
N VAL A 39 24.22 4.01 -4.95
CA VAL A 39 22.98 3.39 -5.42
C VAL A 39 22.17 4.54 -5.98
N VAL A 40 22.01 4.59 -7.30
CA VAL A 40 21.02 5.47 -7.91
C VAL A 40 19.67 4.95 -7.45
N VAL A 41 19.21 5.45 -6.32
CA VAL A 41 17.82 5.26 -5.90
C VAL A 41 17.03 6.08 -6.89
N ASP A 42 16.11 5.43 -7.62
CA ASP A 42 15.15 6.13 -8.45
C ASP A 42 14.51 7.24 -7.58
N ASP A 43 14.66 8.49 -8.02
CA ASP A 43 14.13 9.65 -7.28
C ASP A 43 12.64 9.47 -6.96
N ASN A 44 11.92 8.79 -7.82
CA ASN A 44 10.52 8.42 -7.64
C ASN A 44 10.34 7.44 -6.46
N GLU A 45 11.19 6.41 -6.35
CA GLU A 45 11.12 5.47 -5.21
C GLU A 45 11.44 6.17 -3.88
N LEU A 46 12.41 7.09 -3.88
CA LEU A 46 12.74 7.88 -2.70
C LEU A 46 11.59 8.80 -2.28
N ALA A 47 10.94 9.46 -3.25
CA ALA A 47 9.76 10.29 -3.01
C ALA A 47 8.62 9.48 -2.40
N LEU A 48 8.30 8.31 -2.97
CA LEU A 48 7.29 7.40 -2.44
C LEU A 48 7.61 6.91 -1.01
N LYS A 49 8.87 6.60 -0.72
CA LYS A 49 9.29 6.22 0.64
C LYS A 49 9.08 7.35 1.64
N LYS A 50 9.43 8.58 1.28
CA LYS A 50 9.19 9.78 2.13
C LYS A 50 7.70 10.01 2.35
N GLU A 51 6.88 9.95 1.30
CA GLU A 51 5.42 10.08 1.40
C GLU A 51 4.83 9.02 2.34
N LEU A 52 5.21 7.74 2.17
CA LEU A 52 4.77 6.67 3.03
C LEU A 52 5.12 6.91 4.50
N GLN A 53 6.37 7.34 4.78
CA GLN A 53 6.80 7.64 6.15
C GLN A 53 5.99 8.78 6.75
N THR A 54 5.72 9.83 5.99
CA THR A 54 4.91 10.99 6.43
C THR A 54 3.49 10.55 6.79
N LEU A 55 2.83 9.78 5.91
CA LEU A 55 1.48 9.26 6.15
C LEU A 55 1.40 8.37 7.39
N LEU A 56 2.36 7.45 7.56
CA LEU A 56 2.39 6.55 8.72
C LEU A 56 2.73 7.25 10.03
N LYS A 57 3.57 8.29 10.00
CA LYS A 57 3.90 9.10 11.17
C LYS A 57 2.70 9.93 11.64
N ALA A 58 1.98 10.52 10.70
CA ALA A 58 0.77 11.30 10.98
C ALA A 58 -0.41 10.42 11.44
N ASN A 59 -0.46 9.14 11.02
CA ASN A 59 -1.61 8.25 11.24
C ASN A 59 -1.17 6.85 11.70
N PRO A 60 -0.58 6.72 12.91
CA PRO A 60 0.00 5.44 13.37
C PRO A 60 -1.04 4.33 13.53
N TYR A 61 -2.29 4.67 13.83
CA TYR A 61 -3.41 3.74 14.02
C TYR A 61 -3.80 2.98 12.74
N ILE A 62 -3.52 3.55 11.57
CA ILE A 62 -3.91 2.94 10.28
C ILE A 62 -2.88 1.93 9.75
N LYS A 63 -1.70 1.84 10.37
CA LYS A 63 -0.58 0.99 9.95
C LYS A 63 -1.00 -0.48 9.73
N ASN A 64 -1.90 -0.98 10.56
CA ASN A 64 -2.37 -2.36 10.47
C ASN A 64 -3.21 -2.65 9.20
N ARG A 65 -3.83 -1.63 8.61
CA ARG A 65 -4.64 -1.75 7.38
C ARG A 65 -3.79 -2.08 6.13
N VAL A 66 -2.50 -1.79 6.19
CA VAL A 66 -1.55 -1.99 5.08
C VAL A 66 -0.45 -3.00 5.41
N LYS A 67 -0.59 -3.74 6.52
CA LYS A 67 0.32 -4.80 6.89
C LYS A 67 0.33 -5.88 5.80
N GLY A 68 1.53 -6.30 5.37
CA GLY A 68 1.70 -7.32 4.32
C GLY A 68 1.68 -6.76 2.87
N ILE A 69 1.32 -5.49 2.64
CA ILE A 69 1.47 -4.89 1.32
C ILE A 69 2.94 -4.53 1.11
N VAL A 70 3.59 -5.18 0.13
CA VAL A 70 5.01 -4.95 -0.19
C VAL A 70 5.19 -3.73 -1.09
N ASN A 71 4.38 -3.61 -2.16
CA ASN A 71 4.46 -2.50 -3.11
C ASN A 71 4.14 -1.16 -2.43
N ILE A 72 5.10 -0.20 -2.48
CA ILE A 72 5.02 1.08 -1.77
C ILE A 72 3.89 1.96 -2.32
N ALA A 73 3.75 2.07 -3.64
CA ALA A 73 2.68 2.88 -4.25
C ALA A 73 1.29 2.34 -3.88
N LYS A 74 1.12 1.01 -3.92
CA LYS A 74 -0.11 0.35 -3.46
C LYS A 74 -0.37 0.61 -1.97
N LYS A 75 0.66 0.55 -1.14
CA LYS A 75 0.55 0.84 0.30
C LYS A 75 0.08 2.26 0.56
N ILE A 76 0.66 3.25 -0.13
CA ILE A 76 0.26 4.67 -0.06
C ILE A 76 -1.19 4.83 -0.50
N TYR A 77 -1.57 4.23 -1.62
CA TYR A 77 -2.94 4.28 -2.13
C TYR A 77 -3.94 3.76 -1.10
N TYR A 78 -3.68 2.57 -0.52
CA TYR A 78 -4.54 1.98 0.51
C TYR A 78 -4.65 2.86 1.75
N LEU A 79 -3.53 3.48 2.19
CA LEU A 79 -3.56 4.42 3.31
C LEU A 79 -4.44 5.62 3.01
N LYS A 80 -4.29 6.24 1.83
CA LYS A 80 -5.13 7.37 1.42
C LYS A 80 -6.62 7.00 1.39
N VAL A 81 -6.95 5.87 0.77
CA VAL A 81 -8.35 5.40 0.74
C VAL A 81 -8.89 5.21 2.16
N TRP A 82 -8.16 4.53 3.05
CA TRP A 82 -8.62 4.30 4.42
C TRP A 82 -8.76 5.59 5.23
N LEU A 83 -7.84 6.55 5.07
CA LEU A 83 -7.94 7.85 5.73
C LEU A 83 -9.19 8.61 5.30
N LEU A 84 -9.44 8.66 4.00
CA LEU A 84 -10.64 9.29 3.44
C LEU A 84 -11.93 8.54 3.82
N THR A 85 -11.87 7.21 3.86
CA THR A 85 -13.00 6.36 4.28
C THR A 85 -13.42 6.65 5.72
N GLU A 86 -12.46 6.68 6.66
CA GLU A 86 -12.74 6.95 8.08
C GLU A 86 -13.08 8.42 8.34
N ALA A 87 -12.78 9.33 7.41
CA ALA A 87 -13.18 10.74 7.49
C ALA A 87 -14.65 10.99 7.09
N ASN A 88 -15.30 10.01 6.44
CA ASN A 88 -16.73 10.12 6.13
C ASN A 88 -17.58 10.00 7.41
N ASP A 89 -18.76 10.61 7.38
CA ASP A 89 -19.80 10.32 8.37
C ASP A 89 -20.40 8.94 8.10
N LEU A 90 -19.79 7.91 8.70
CA LEU A 90 -20.22 6.52 8.53
C LEU A 90 -21.55 6.20 9.25
N THR A 91 -22.07 7.12 10.09
CA THR A 91 -23.33 6.90 10.82
C THR A 91 -24.54 6.86 9.89
N GLN A 92 -24.44 7.47 8.72
CA GLN A 92 -25.49 7.43 7.69
C GLN A 92 -25.61 6.08 6.96
N LEU A 93 -24.63 5.17 7.14
CA LEU A 93 -24.66 3.86 6.53
C LEU A 93 -25.48 2.88 7.37
N LYS A 94 -26.34 2.09 6.71
CA LYS A 94 -27.11 1.03 7.37
C LYS A 94 -26.20 0.06 8.11
N ASN A 95 -26.56 -0.32 9.33
CA ASN A 95 -25.84 -1.24 10.22
C ASN A 95 -24.49 -0.69 10.76
N HIS A 96 -24.25 0.62 10.73
CA HIS A 96 -23.03 1.21 11.28
C HIS A 96 -22.87 0.87 12.77
N GLU A 97 -23.98 0.85 13.54
CA GLU A 97 -24.04 0.51 14.96
C GLU A 97 -23.62 -0.94 15.26
N ARG A 98 -23.63 -1.80 14.24
CA ARG A 98 -23.26 -3.22 14.34
C ARG A 98 -21.79 -3.49 13.99
N ARG A 99 -21.00 -2.43 13.78
CA ARG A 99 -19.56 -2.53 13.47
C ARG A 99 -18.82 -3.23 14.62
N ALA A 100 -18.31 -4.44 14.38
CA ALA A 100 -17.58 -5.24 15.36
C ALA A 100 -16.72 -6.30 14.66
N PHE A 101 -15.69 -6.81 15.37
CA PHE A 101 -14.76 -7.81 14.84
C PHE A 101 -15.43 -9.06 14.27
N LYS A 102 -16.45 -9.59 14.95
CA LYS A 102 -17.26 -10.73 14.47
C LYS A 102 -18.66 -10.31 14.00
N GLY A 103 -18.93 -9.02 13.93
CA GLY A 103 -20.21 -8.44 13.54
C GLY A 103 -20.25 -8.02 12.08
N TYR A 104 -20.49 -6.72 11.86
CA TYR A 104 -20.49 -6.11 10.55
C TYR A 104 -19.17 -5.40 10.29
N HIS A 105 -18.62 -5.61 9.10
CA HIS A 105 -17.41 -4.97 8.63
C HIS A 105 -17.73 -3.84 7.66
N LEU A 106 -17.01 -2.73 7.77
CA LEU A 106 -16.98 -1.72 6.73
C LEU A 106 -16.34 -2.31 5.48
N ASP A 107 -17.05 -2.29 4.38
CA ASP A 107 -16.69 -2.85 3.08
C ASP A 107 -16.75 -1.76 2.01
N HIS A 108 -15.78 -1.78 1.10
CA HIS A 108 -15.82 -1.02 -0.14
C HIS A 108 -16.53 -1.87 -1.19
N ILE A 109 -17.67 -1.42 -1.72
CA ILE A 109 -18.49 -2.17 -2.71
C ILE A 109 -17.62 -2.52 -3.91
N ALA A 110 -16.95 -1.52 -4.51
CA ALA A 110 -15.81 -1.75 -5.39
C ALA A 110 -14.53 -1.87 -4.54
N PRO A 111 -13.86 -3.02 -4.53
CA PRO A 111 -12.70 -3.26 -3.67
C PRO A 111 -11.55 -2.30 -3.94
N ILE A 112 -10.81 -1.93 -2.88
CA ILE A 112 -9.65 -1.02 -3.00
C ILE A 112 -8.61 -1.55 -4.01
N ILE A 113 -8.42 -2.87 -4.07
CA ILE A 113 -7.50 -3.49 -5.03
C ILE A 113 -7.94 -3.27 -6.48
N PHE A 114 -9.24 -3.37 -6.76
CA PHE A 114 -9.78 -3.07 -8.08
C PHE A 114 -9.53 -1.60 -8.43
N CYS A 115 -9.83 -0.68 -7.50
CA CYS A 115 -9.63 0.75 -7.71
C CYS A 115 -8.15 1.07 -7.96
N PHE A 116 -7.22 0.48 -7.21
CA PHE A 116 -5.79 0.66 -7.43
C PHE A 116 -5.34 0.18 -8.81
N ASN A 117 -5.74 -1.03 -9.21
CA ASN A 117 -5.33 -1.62 -10.49
C ASN A 117 -5.88 -0.87 -11.71
N ASN A 118 -7.02 -0.20 -11.55
CA ASN A 118 -7.66 0.60 -12.60
C ASN A 118 -7.36 2.12 -12.47
N GLN A 119 -6.37 2.50 -11.63
CA GLN A 119 -5.93 3.89 -11.43
C GLN A 119 -7.07 4.85 -11.02
N ILE A 120 -8.08 4.32 -10.34
CA ILE A 120 -9.20 5.11 -9.82
C ILE A 120 -8.69 5.97 -8.65
N PRO A 121 -9.01 7.28 -8.60
CA PRO A 121 -8.55 8.15 -7.52
C PRO A 121 -8.98 7.65 -6.13
N PRO A 122 -8.13 7.82 -5.08
CA PRO A 122 -8.47 7.39 -3.71
C PRO A 122 -9.78 7.98 -3.19
N GLU A 123 -10.12 9.21 -3.59
CA GLU A 123 -11.34 9.91 -3.20
C GLU A 123 -12.59 9.27 -3.79
N VAL A 124 -12.48 8.65 -4.97
CA VAL A 124 -13.56 7.88 -5.59
C VAL A 124 -13.74 6.55 -4.88
N ALA A 125 -12.64 5.87 -4.60
CA ALA A 125 -12.66 4.60 -3.88
C ALA A 125 -13.25 4.75 -2.48
N ALA A 126 -12.98 5.87 -1.80
CA ALA A 126 -13.45 6.20 -0.46
C ALA A 126 -14.79 6.94 -0.41
N ASP A 127 -15.42 7.21 -1.56
CA ASP A 127 -16.73 7.89 -1.59
C ASP A 127 -17.76 7.10 -0.79
N ILE A 128 -18.58 7.81 -0.01
CA ILE A 128 -19.59 7.18 0.87
C ILE A 128 -20.55 6.24 0.13
N ARG A 129 -20.83 6.52 -1.15
CA ARG A 129 -21.66 5.66 -2.01
C ARG A 129 -21.02 4.31 -2.31
N ASN A 130 -19.68 4.25 -2.22
CA ASN A 130 -18.91 3.00 -2.37
C ASN A 130 -18.75 2.24 -1.04
N LEU A 131 -19.35 2.71 0.06
CA LEU A 131 -19.18 2.14 1.38
C LEU A 131 -20.45 1.47 1.87
N ARG A 132 -20.31 0.37 2.60
CA ARG A 132 -21.42 -0.33 3.26
C ARG A 132 -20.93 -1.13 4.46
N PHE A 133 -21.84 -1.47 5.36
CA PHE A 133 -21.57 -2.45 6.40
C PHE A 133 -22.20 -3.79 6.03
N ILE A 134 -21.40 -4.85 5.96
CA ILE A 134 -21.85 -6.22 5.66
C ILE A 134 -21.38 -7.20 6.72
N PRO A 135 -22.11 -8.33 6.92
CA PRO A 135 -21.69 -9.36 7.85
C PRO A 135 -20.26 -9.85 7.55
N HIS A 136 -19.45 -10.05 8.62
CA HIS A 136 -18.07 -10.52 8.54
C HIS A 136 -17.86 -11.70 7.57
N LYS A 137 -18.73 -12.73 7.65
CA LYS A 137 -18.61 -13.90 6.75
C LYS A 137 -18.79 -13.54 5.27
N LYS A 138 -19.70 -12.61 4.95
CA LYS A 138 -19.91 -12.12 3.57
C LYS A 138 -18.70 -11.34 3.08
N ASN A 139 -18.11 -10.50 3.96
CA ASN A 139 -16.92 -9.73 3.61
C ASN A 139 -15.72 -10.63 3.28
N ILE A 140 -15.49 -11.67 4.08
CA ILE A 140 -14.42 -12.65 3.81
C ILE A 140 -14.66 -13.36 2.48
N LYS A 141 -15.90 -13.82 2.22
CA LYS A 141 -16.24 -14.53 0.98
C LYS A 141 -16.05 -13.66 -0.26
N LYS A 142 -16.40 -12.38 -0.19
CA LYS A 142 -16.23 -11.43 -1.28
C LYS A 142 -14.75 -11.25 -1.66
N GLY A 143 -13.85 -11.20 -0.68
CA GLY A 143 -12.42 -10.97 -0.91
C GLY A 143 -12.15 -9.66 -1.65
N GLY A 144 -11.36 -9.73 -2.74
CA GLY A 144 -11.02 -8.59 -3.59
C GLY A 144 -11.78 -8.56 -4.92
N GLU A 145 -12.80 -9.38 -5.08
CA GLU A 145 -13.59 -9.44 -6.32
C GLU A 145 -14.60 -8.29 -6.40
N ILE A 146 -14.75 -7.76 -7.62
CA ILE A 146 -15.74 -6.73 -7.93
C ILE A 146 -16.95 -7.37 -8.60
N ASP A 147 -18.12 -7.00 -8.13
CA ASP A 147 -19.41 -7.34 -8.75
C ASP A 147 -19.92 -6.18 -9.65
N ASP A 148 -21.04 -6.41 -10.32
CA ASP A 148 -21.65 -5.42 -11.23
C ASP A 148 -22.10 -4.16 -10.48
N ASP A 149 -22.57 -4.30 -9.23
CA ASP A 149 -22.92 -3.17 -8.39
C ASP A 149 -21.70 -2.28 -8.12
N GLY A 150 -20.55 -2.88 -7.79
CA GLY A 150 -19.32 -2.15 -7.57
C GLY A 150 -18.85 -1.39 -8.82
N ARG A 151 -18.94 -2.00 -10.01
CA ARG A 151 -18.61 -1.33 -11.29
C ARG A 151 -19.51 -0.13 -11.53
N ARG A 152 -20.84 -0.33 -11.43
CA ARG A 152 -21.83 0.71 -11.63
C ARG A 152 -21.61 1.90 -10.69
N ILE A 153 -21.39 1.63 -9.40
CA ILE A 153 -21.16 2.68 -8.39
C ILE A 153 -19.94 3.54 -8.75
N ILE A 154 -18.82 2.91 -9.11
CA ILE A 154 -17.62 3.66 -9.51
C ILE A 154 -17.89 4.52 -10.74
N GLU A 155 -18.57 4.00 -11.75
CA GLU A 155 -18.92 4.76 -12.95
C GLU A 155 -19.81 5.95 -12.62
N GLU A 156 -20.82 5.77 -11.75
CA GLU A 156 -21.71 6.84 -11.32
C GLU A 156 -20.95 7.95 -10.53
N ILE A 157 -20.02 7.56 -9.66
CA ILE A 157 -19.20 8.49 -8.91
C ILE A 157 -18.30 9.29 -9.86
N MET A 158 -17.68 8.62 -10.82
CA MET A 158 -16.78 9.24 -11.79
C MET A 158 -17.49 10.21 -12.73
N LYS A 159 -18.73 9.91 -13.16
CA LYS A 159 -19.53 10.78 -14.04
C LYS A 159 -19.98 12.09 -13.37
N LYS A 160 -20.04 12.13 -12.04
CA LYS A 160 -20.52 13.31 -11.28
C LYS A 160 -19.39 14.21 -10.80
N ARG A 161 -18.16 13.92 -11.17
CA ARG A 161 -16.96 14.73 -10.88
C ARG A 161 -16.59 15.61 -12.06
#